data_9f39effadae5a6876f1f9df5cdebadfe
#
_entry.id   9f39effadae5a6876f1f9df5cdebadfe
#
_cell.length_a   1.000
_cell.length_b   1.000
_cell.length_c   1.000
_cell.angle_alpha   90.00
_cell.angle_beta   90.00
_cell.angle_gamma   90.00
#
_symmetry.space_group_name_H-M   'P 1'
#
loop_
_entity.id
_entity.type
_entity.pdbx_description
1 polymer ?
#
loop_
_entity_poly.entity_id
_entity_poly.type
_entity_poly.pdbx_seq_one_letter_code
_entity_poly.pdbx_strand_id
1 'polypeptide(L)'
;MSYMQEYEKWLASPALSEQEHAELESIRDDEKEIRERFYGPLEFGTAGLRGTMKVGLHQMNIHVIRWATQGFANVICAEGEEAKRRGVALCMDCRNHSMEFARAAAEVCAANGIHVRIFESLRPTPELSFAVREYDCQAGINVTASHNPKEYNGYKVYWSDGAQLPPQHAAAIARELEQIDIFTGIRRMEFDDAKAQGLIEIMGAETDERFMSHVMAMVNDRESMAKVADTFHMVYTPFHGCGWKLVPEALRGLGVKHLHCVPEQMVLDGNFPTVVSPNPENPEGFYLAIQLADKVGADFIPGTDPDSDRVGIMVRSRDGSFIPVTGNQTGVLMLDYLIGAMRRAGKLPEHPYFLKTIVTTEMARKVAEANGVTCCDTFTGFKFMAEKKNQLESQGLGHVIMSYEESYGYMLGDYVRDKDAVTASLILTEMAAWYAVQGMTLFDALEALYRKYGFYGEKTHNLVMPGLDGLEKMAALMKSLRADPPTHIAGVEVLRRKDYTDGSVIDCRTGEKTAMELSGSNVLRYELADGTTILVRPSGTEPKIKVYILTIGKDETERDENLAKYSQWVATLTK
;
A
#
# COMPACT_ATOMS: atom_id res chain seq x y z
N MET A 1 -23.80 -24.48 -3.47
CA MET A 1 -23.55 -25.56 -2.48
C MET A 1 -23.62 -24.95 -1.09
N SER A 2 -24.02 -25.73 -0.05
CA SER A 2 -23.83 -25.28 1.33
C SER A 2 -22.36 -25.39 1.71
N TYR A 3 -21.91 -24.62 2.72
CA TYR A 3 -20.52 -24.70 3.19
C TYR A 3 -20.11 -26.12 3.62
N MET A 4 -21.05 -26.91 4.16
CA MET A 4 -20.82 -28.31 4.54
C MET A 4 -20.61 -29.19 3.31
N GLN A 5 -21.41 -29.03 2.25
CA GLN A 5 -21.23 -29.78 1.00
C GLN A 5 -19.89 -29.44 0.32
N GLU A 6 -19.46 -28.17 0.41
CA GLU A 6 -18.16 -27.76 -0.11
C GLU A 6 -17.00 -28.38 0.69
N TYR A 7 -17.10 -28.38 2.03
CA TYR A 7 -16.15 -29.08 2.89
C TYR A 7 -16.03 -30.57 2.57
N GLU A 8 -17.17 -31.27 2.43
CA GLU A 8 -17.19 -32.70 2.06
C GLU A 8 -16.57 -32.96 0.67
N LYS A 9 -16.85 -32.07 -0.31
CA LYS A 9 -16.23 -32.10 -1.64
C LYS A 9 -14.71 -32.02 -1.55
N TRP A 10 -14.19 -31.08 -0.74
CA TRP A 10 -12.75 -30.95 -0.53
C TRP A 10 -12.17 -32.17 0.15
N LEU A 11 -12.77 -32.62 1.25
CA LEU A 11 -12.31 -33.77 2.01
C LEU A 11 -12.26 -35.06 1.16
N ALA A 12 -13.16 -35.23 0.20
CA ALA A 12 -13.18 -36.35 -0.72
C ALA A 12 -12.26 -36.21 -1.93
N SER A 13 -11.59 -35.06 -2.10
CA SER A 13 -10.81 -34.77 -3.30
C SER A 13 -9.46 -35.50 -3.31
N PRO A 14 -9.13 -36.28 -4.36
CA PRO A 14 -7.83 -36.92 -4.47
C PRO A 14 -6.70 -35.93 -4.81
N ALA A 15 -7.02 -34.66 -5.04
CA ALA A 15 -6.04 -33.62 -5.32
C ALA A 15 -5.35 -33.08 -4.06
N LEU A 16 -5.90 -33.34 -2.87
CA LEU A 16 -5.31 -32.95 -1.61
C LEU A 16 -4.17 -33.89 -1.21
N SER A 17 -3.13 -33.34 -0.61
CA SER A 17 -2.06 -34.11 0.03
C SER A 17 -2.56 -34.78 1.33
N GLU A 18 -1.80 -35.75 1.85
CA GLU A 18 -2.09 -36.39 3.13
C GLU A 18 -2.17 -35.36 4.29
N GLN A 19 -1.30 -34.33 4.25
CA GLN A 19 -1.28 -33.28 5.27
C GLN A 19 -2.53 -32.40 5.19
N GLU A 20 -2.98 -32.04 3.99
CA GLU A 20 -4.21 -31.26 3.78
C GLU A 20 -5.46 -32.05 4.19
N HIS A 21 -5.50 -33.34 3.88
CA HIS A 21 -6.55 -34.23 4.38
C HIS A 21 -6.58 -34.28 5.91
N ALA A 22 -5.43 -34.47 6.55
CA ALA A 22 -5.34 -34.51 8.02
C ALA A 22 -5.77 -33.18 8.65
N GLU A 23 -5.43 -32.04 8.04
CA GLU A 23 -5.88 -30.71 8.48
C GLU A 23 -7.40 -30.59 8.42
N LEU A 24 -8.03 -30.99 7.31
CA LEU A 24 -9.49 -30.95 7.19
C LEU A 24 -10.20 -31.94 8.15
N GLU A 25 -9.67 -33.14 8.31
CA GLU A 25 -10.20 -34.10 9.30
C GLU A 25 -10.16 -33.55 10.73
N SER A 26 -9.12 -32.77 11.08
CA SER A 26 -8.95 -32.19 12.42
C SER A 26 -10.05 -31.19 12.80
N ILE A 27 -10.75 -30.61 11.83
CA ILE A 27 -11.83 -29.63 12.04
C ILE A 27 -13.22 -30.23 11.85
N ARG A 28 -13.35 -31.56 11.63
CA ARG A 28 -14.62 -32.25 11.30
C ARG A 28 -15.77 -31.89 12.25
N ASP A 29 -15.47 -31.75 13.53
CA ASP A 29 -16.46 -31.46 14.58
C ASP A 29 -16.52 -29.94 14.94
N ASP A 30 -15.77 -29.09 14.23
CA ASP A 30 -15.79 -27.63 14.41
C ASP A 30 -16.57 -26.94 13.29
N GLU A 31 -17.89 -26.87 13.46
CA GLU A 31 -18.80 -26.26 12.47
C GLU A 31 -18.46 -24.79 12.19
N LYS A 32 -17.95 -24.05 13.17
CA LYS A 32 -17.56 -22.65 13.00
C LYS A 32 -16.35 -22.54 12.07
N GLU A 33 -15.32 -23.33 12.31
CA GLU A 33 -14.11 -23.34 11.49
C GLU A 33 -14.43 -23.84 10.06
N ILE A 34 -15.26 -24.87 9.90
CA ILE A 34 -15.73 -25.36 8.58
C ILE A 34 -16.45 -24.22 7.85
N ARG A 35 -17.37 -23.53 8.52
CA ARG A 35 -18.11 -22.43 7.92
C ARG A 35 -17.18 -21.29 7.50
N GLU A 36 -16.21 -20.89 8.34
CA GLU A 36 -15.22 -19.85 8.01
C GLU A 36 -14.39 -20.20 6.77
N ARG A 37 -14.06 -21.48 6.59
CA ARG A 37 -13.23 -21.92 5.46
C ARG A 37 -13.98 -22.17 4.15
N PHE A 38 -15.31 -22.39 4.21
CA PHE A 38 -16.08 -22.93 3.08
C PHE A 38 -17.38 -22.19 2.75
N TYR A 39 -17.70 -21.07 3.41
CA TYR A 39 -18.95 -20.35 3.13
C TYR A 39 -19.00 -19.74 1.70
N GLY A 40 -17.87 -19.60 1.04
CA GLY A 40 -17.73 -19.10 -0.34
C GLY A 40 -16.27 -18.93 -0.71
N PRO A 41 -15.95 -18.73 -1.98
CA PRO A 41 -14.59 -18.44 -2.42
C PRO A 41 -14.10 -17.08 -1.89
N LEU A 42 -12.78 -16.90 -1.81
CA LEU A 42 -12.19 -15.57 -1.63
C LEU A 42 -12.63 -14.68 -2.78
N GLU A 43 -13.09 -13.47 -2.46
CA GLU A 43 -13.46 -12.50 -3.49
C GLU A 43 -12.23 -11.99 -4.24
N PHE A 44 -12.23 -12.16 -5.55
CA PHE A 44 -11.21 -11.61 -6.42
C PHE A 44 -11.52 -10.14 -6.72
N GLY A 45 -10.88 -9.26 -5.94
CA GLY A 45 -11.03 -7.81 -6.10
C GLY A 45 -9.87 -7.18 -6.89
N THR A 46 -9.91 -5.87 -7.04
CA THR A 46 -8.83 -5.10 -7.67
C THR A 46 -7.49 -5.16 -6.94
N ALA A 47 -7.49 -5.58 -5.65
CA ALA A 47 -6.28 -5.87 -4.87
C ALA A 47 -5.89 -7.37 -4.94
N GLY A 48 -6.54 -8.17 -5.81
CA GLY A 48 -6.36 -9.62 -5.88
C GLY A 48 -7.05 -10.37 -4.74
N LEU A 49 -6.39 -11.40 -4.22
CA LEU A 49 -6.84 -12.22 -3.09
C LEU A 49 -6.00 -11.95 -1.84
N ARG A 50 -6.61 -12.11 -0.67
CA ARG A 50 -5.91 -12.08 0.64
C ARG A 50 -6.67 -12.93 1.64
N GLY A 51 -5.96 -13.76 2.40
CA GLY A 51 -6.56 -14.61 3.42
C GLY A 51 -5.52 -15.28 4.31
N THR A 52 -5.98 -16.01 5.32
CA THR A 52 -5.13 -16.86 6.15
C THR A 52 -4.70 -18.12 5.39
N MET A 53 -3.49 -18.59 5.66
CA MET A 53 -2.92 -19.79 5.02
C MET A 53 -3.44 -21.05 5.70
N LYS A 54 -4.54 -21.59 5.18
CA LYS A 54 -5.20 -22.82 5.63
C LYS A 54 -5.80 -23.56 4.44
N VAL A 55 -6.11 -24.83 4.61
CA VAL A 55 -6.88 -25.59 3.61
C VAL A 55 -8.35 -25.15 3.63
N GLY A 56 -8.88 -24.80 2.46
CA GLY A 56 -10.28 -24.38 2.31
C GLY A 56 -10.49 -23.38 1.18
N LEU A 57 -11.72 -23.25 0.72
CA LEU A 57 -12.09 -22.40 -0.42
C LEU A 57 -11.95 -20.90 -0.11
N HIS A 58 -12.23 -20.50 1.15
CA HIS A 58 -12.12 -19.10 1.61
C HIS A 58 -10.76 -18.82 2.28
N GLN A 59 -9.72 -19.55 1.90
CA GLN A 59 -8.39 -19.47 2.48
C GLN A 59 -7.31 -19.35 1.40
N MET A 60 -6.10 -18.91 1.77
CA MET A 60 -4.95 -18.90 0.87
C MET A 60 -4.23 -20.24 0.94
N ASN A 61 -4.27 -20.98 -0.16
CA ASN A 61 -3.57 -22.24 -0.34
C ASN A 61 -3.25 -22.48 -1.82
N ILE A 62 -2.50 -23.52 -2.12
CA ILE A 62 -2.03 -23.81 -3.48
C ILE A 62 -3.17 -24.03 -4.48
N HIS A 63 -4.30 -24.62 -4.05
CA HIS A 63 -5.47 -24.88 -4.91
C HIS A 63 -6.15 -23.57 -5.30
N VAL A 64 -6.33 -22.65 -4.34
CA VAL A 64 -6.91 -21.31 -4.57
C VAL A 64 -5.98 -20.46 -5.46
N ILE A 65 -4.67 -20.53 -5.27
CA ILE A 65 -3.68 -19.85 -6.14
C ILE A 65 -3.79 -20.34 -7.58
N ARG A 66 -3.79 -21.65 -7.78
CA ARG A 66 -3.92 -22.26 -9.12
C ARG A 66 -5.24 -21.89 -9.78
N TRP A 67 -6.33 -21.94 -9.05
CA TRP A 67 -7.66 -21.57 -9.50
C TRP A 67 -7.73 -20.08 -9.90
N ALA A 68 -7.25 -19.19 -9.05
CA ALA A 68 -7.19 -17.76 -9.33
C ALA A 68 -6.33 -17.46 -10.57
N THR A 69 -5.18 -18.16 -10.69
CA THR A 69 -4.29 -18.00 -11.83
C THR A 69 -4.90 -18.54 -13.12
N GLN A 70 -5.71 -19.61 -13.07
CA GLN A 70 -6.41 -20.09 -14.27
C GLN A 70 -7.43 -19.08 -14.79
N GLY A 71 -8.23 -18.46 -13.90
CA GLY A 71 -9.15 -17.39 -14.29
C GLY A 71 -8.42 -16.17 -14.89
N PHE A 72 -7.32 -15.79 -14.28
CA PHE A 72 -6.44 -14.75 -14.79
C PHE A 72 -5.83 -15.11 -16.17
N ALA A 73 -5.33 -16.33 -16.33
CA ALA A 73 -4.78 -16.81 -17.57
C ALA A 73 -5.82 -16.84 -18.71
N ASN A 74 -7.07 -17.21 -18.41
CA ASN A 74 -8.16 -17.17 -19.39
C ASN A 74 -8.39 -15.74 -19.93
N VAL A 75 -8.37 -14.73 -19.05
CA VAL A 75 -8.51 -13.32 -19.45
C VAL A 75 -7.36 -12.89 -20.34
N ILE A 76 -6.09 -13.24 -20.01
CA ILE A 76 -4.93 -12.94 -20.87
C ILE A 76 -5.04 -13.65 -22.21
N CYS A 77 -5.44 -14.93 -22.25
CA CYS A 77 -5.63 -15.67 -23.48
C CYS A 77 -6.71 -15.06 -24.38
N ALA A 78 -7.74 -14.49 -23.81
CA ALA A 78 -8.79 -13.77 -24.55
C ALA A 78 -8.29 -12.48 -25.24
N GLU A 79 -7.23 -11.85 -24.72
CA GLU A 79 -6.55 -10.71 -25.35
C GLU A 79 -5.71 -11.11 -26.60
N GLY A 80 -5.47 -12.40 -26.80
CA GLY A 80 -4.82 -12.96 -27.99
C GLY A 80 -3.35 -13.36 -27.81
N GLU A 81 -2.72 -13.81 -28.93
CA GLU A 81 -1.36 -14.37 -28.91
C GLU A 81 -0.29 -13.34 -28.52
N GLU A 82 -0.48 -12.07 -28.86
CA GLU A 82 0.45 -11.00 -28.48
C GLU A 82 0.49 -10.81 -26.95
N ALA A 83 -0.66 -10.82 -26.29
CA ALA A 83 -0.74 -10.74 -24.83
C ALA A 83 -0.05 -11.93 -24.15
N LYS A 84 -0.22 -13.14 -24.70
CA LYS A 84 0.47 -14.35 -24.23
C LYS A 84 1.99 -14.26 -24.41
N ARG A 85 2.45 -13.69 -25.52
CA ARG A 85 3.88 -13.49 -25.82
C ARG A 85 4.51 -12.44 -24.91
N ARG A 86 3.83 -11.31 -24.68
CA ARG A 86 4.25 -10.29 -23.71
C ARG A 86 4.33 -10.90 -22.32
N GLY A 87 3.39 -11.75 -21.96
CA GLY A 87 3.44 -12.61 -20.80
C GLY A 87 3.24 -11.89 -19.48
N VAL A 88 3.71 -12.52 -18.41
CA VAL A 88 3.46 -12.10 -17.02
C VAL A 88 4.78 -12.03 -16.24
N ALA A 89 5.01 -10.93 -15.51
CA ALA A 89 6.06 -10.85 -14.50
C ALA A 89 5.55 -11.38 -13.15
N LEU A 90 6.35 -12.20 -12.44
CA LEU A 90 6.01 -12.74 -11.13
C LEU A 90 7.03 -12.35 -10.07
N CYS A 91 6.53 -11.88 -8.93
CA CYS A 91 7.28 -11.53 -7.74
C CYS A 91 6.68 -12.18 -6.50
N MET A 92 7.45 -12.26 -5.43
CA MET A 92 7.00 -12.77 -4.13
C MET A 92 7.76 -12.08 -2.99
N ASP A 93 7.17 -12.07 -1.80
CA ASP A 93 7.80 -11.62 -0.57
C ASP A 93 8.41 -12.77 0.25
N CYS A 94 8.84 -12.47 1.49
CA CYS A 94 9.49 -13.42 2.40
C CYS A 94 8.51 -14.36 3.13
N ARG A 95 7.19 -14.22 2.96
CA ARG A 95 6.18 -14.98 3.70
C ARG A 95 6.29 -16.47 3.41
N ASN A 96 5.85 -17.27 4.39
CA ASN A 96 5.73 -18.71 4.22
C ASN A 96 4.87 -19.00 2.98
N HIS A 97 5.25 -19.99 2.19
CA HIS A 97 4.62 -20.42 0.94
C HIS A 97 4.65 -19.42 -0.22
N SER A 98 5.20 -18.19 -0.08
CA SER A 98 5.18 -17.20 -1.18
C SER A 98 5.89 -17.70 -2.43
N MET A 99 7.06 -18.31 -2.32
CA MET A 99 7.79 -18.91 -3.45
C MET A 99 7.02 -20.09 -4.07
N GLU A 100 6.44 -20.95 -3.24
CA GLU A 100 5.62 -22.09 -3.69
C GLU A 100 4.42 -21.61 -4.50
N PHE A 101 3.70 -20.62 -3.98
CA PHE A 101 2.54 -20.04 -4.66
C PHE A 101 2.91 -19.31 -5.96
N ALA A 102 4.04 -18.59 -5.97
CA ALA A 102 4.54 -17.94 -7.18
C ALA A 102 4.91 -18.97 -8.27
N ARG A 103 5.57 -20.08 -7.90
CA ARG A 103 5.87 -21.17 -8.83
C ARG A 103 4.61 -21.85 -9.36
N ALA A 104 3.62 -22.11 -8.49
CA ALA A 104 2.33 -22.67 -8.90
C ALA A 104 1.58 -21.76 -9.89
N ALA A 105 1.65 -20.44 -9.70
CA ALA A 105 1.11 -19.47 -10.65
C ALA A 105 1.86 -19.52 -12.00
N ALA A 106 3.21 -19.61 -11.97
CA ALA A 106 4.03 -19.73 -13.18
C ALA A 106 3.68 -20.99 -13.98
N GLU A 107 3.50 -22.13 -13.31
CA GLU A 107 3.10 -23.42 -13.90
C GLU A 107 1.75 -23.33 -14.64
N VAL A 108 0.78 -22.65 -14.05
CA VAL A 108 -0.55 -22.45 -14.67
C VAL A 108 -0.46 -21.50 -15.87
N CYS A 109 0.24 -20.38 -15.75
CA CYS A 109 0.44 -19.46 -16.87
C CYS A 109 1.13 -20.14 -18.05
N ALA A 110 2.23 -20.85 -17.81
CA ALA A 110 2.98 -21.59 -18.84
C ALA A 110 2.12 -22.66 -19.53
N ALA A 111 1.30 -23.42 -18.77
CA ALA A 111 0.39 -24.42 -19.33
C ALA A 111 -0.71 -23.84 -20.24
N ASN A 112 -0.99 -22.54 -20.12
CA ASN A 112 -1.90 -21.79 -21.00
C ASN A 112 -1.16 -21.10 -22.16
N GLY A 113 0.14 -21.35 -22.32
CA GLY A 113 1.00 -20.79 -23.38
C GLY A 113 1.37 -19.32 -23.14
N ILE A 114 1.25 -18.85 -21.90
CA ILE A 114 1.62 -17.49 -21.50
C ILE A 114 3.09 -17.50 -21.06
N HIS A 115 3.91 -16.62 -21.65
CA HIS A 115 5.29 -16.43 -21.24
C HIS A 115 5.38 -15.87 -19.82
N VAL A 116 6.30 -16.38 -19.02
CA VAL A 116 6.45 -16.00 -17.60
C VAL A 116 7.87 -15.51 -17.34
N ARG A 117 8.00 -14.36 -16.72
CA ARG A 117 9.23 -13.87 -16.11
C ARG A 117 9.07 -13.87 -14.60
N ILE A 118 9.79 -14.76 -13.92
CA ILE A 118 9.71 -14.90 -12.46
C ILE A 118 11.04 -14.51 -11.80
N PHE A 119 11.00 -13.74 -10.73
CA PHE A 119 12.20 -13.46 -9.95
C PHE A 119 12.77 -14.73 -9.31
N GLU A 120 14.10 -14.86 -9.29
CA GLU A 120 14.81 -16.01 -8.69
C GLU A 120 14.57 -16.17 -7.19
N SER A 121 14.28 -15.04 -6.52
CA SER A 121 13.98 -14.94 -5.09
C SER A 121 13.09 -13.73 -4.83
N LEU A 122 12.73 -13.52 -3.57
CA LEU A 122 11.90 -12.37 -3.16
C LEU A 122 12.47 -11.03 -3.65
N ARG A 123 11.57 -10.14 -4.07
CA ARG A 123 11.88 -8.76 -4.48
C ARG A 123 10.80 -7.79 -3.97
N PRO A 124 11.13 -6.49 -3.87
CA PRO A 124 10.15 -5.44 -3.56
C PRO A 124 8.99 -5.36 -4.55
N THR A 125 7.79 -5.07 -4.05
CA THR A 125 6.61 -4.80 -4.89
C THR A 125 6.88 -3.76 -6.01
N PRO A 126 7.58 -2.62 -5.76
CA PRO A 126 7.88 -1.66 -6.83
C PRO A 126 8.73 -2.26 -7.94
N GLU A 127 9.59 -3.22 -7.65
CA GLU A 127 10.40 -3.86 -8.69
C GLU A 127 9.56 -4.74 -9.61
N LEU A 128 8.46 -5.34 -9.12
CA LEU A 128 7.47 -5.98 -10.01
C LEU A 128 6.79 -4.96 -10.93
N SER A 129 6.32 -3.83 -10.38
CA SER A 129 5.72 -2.76 -11.17
C SER A 129 6.67 -2.28 -12.26
N PHE A 130 7.95 -2.11 -11.92
CA PHE A 130 9.02 -1.81 -12.85
C PHE A 130 9.19 -2.90 -13.91
N ALA A 131 9.32 -4.16 -13.53
CA ALA A 131 9.54 -5.28 -14.45
C ALA A 131 8.41 -5.44 -15.46
N VAL A 132 7.14 -5.25 -15.04
CA VAL A 132 5.99 -5.26 -15.95
C VAL A 132 6.18 -4.22 -17.06
N ARG A 133 6.65 -3.02 -16.73
CA ARG A 133 6.85 -1.91 -17.67
C ARG A 133 8.14 -2.08 -18.49
N GLU A 134 9.24 -2.44 -17.85
CA GLU A 134 10.56 -2.59 -18.47
C GLU A 134 10.58 -3.68 -19.54
N TYR A 135 9.93 -4.81 -19.25
CA TYR A 135 9.86 -5.96 -20.16
C TYR A 135 8.58 -5.99 -21.00
N ASP A 136 7.80 -4.90 -21.00
CA ASP A 136 6.51 -4.80 -21.72
C ASP A 136 5.60 -6.01 -21.48
N CYS A 137 5.50 -6.46 -20.22
CA CYS A 137 4.63 -7.57 -19.87
C CYS A 137 3.16 -7.17 -19.98
N GLN A 138 2.29 -8.13 -20.35
CA GLN A 138 0.84 -7.92 -20.36
C GLN A 138 0.29 -7.68 -18.97
N ALA A 139 0.91 -8.32 -17.95
CA ALA A 139 0.44 -8.26 -16.59
C ALA A 139 1.53 -8.65 -15.58
N GLY A 140 1.22 -8.56 -14.29
CA GLY A 140 2.10 -9.00 -13.21
C GLY A 140 1.34 -9.67 -12.06
N ILE A 141 2.03 -10.52 -11.32
CA ILE A 141 1.53 -11.18 -10.11
C ILE A 141 2.54 -10.96 -8.99
N ASN A 142 2.08 -10.51 -7.82
CA ASN A 142 2.89 -10.48 -6.61
C ASN A 142 2.25 -11.32 -5.50
N VAL A 143 2.98 -12.31 -5.03
CA VAL A 143 2.54 -13.16 -3.90
C VAL A 143 3.00 -12.53 -2.60
N THR A 144 2.09 -11.79 -1.97
CA THR A 144 2.34 -11.03 -0.73
C THR A 144 1.04 -10.66 -0.03
N ALA A 145 1.06 -10.58 1.28
CA ALA A 145 0.02 -9.95 2.10
C ALA A 145 0.50 -8.62 2.71
N SER A 146 1.56 -7.99 2.14
CA SER A 146 2.11 -6.72 2.63
C SER A 146 2.45 -6.81 4.13
N HIS A 147 1.92 -5.94 4.96
CA HIS A 147 2.17 -5.83 6.40
C HIS A 147 1.25 -6.67 7.30
N ASN A 148 0.41 -7.55 6.74
CA ASN A 148 -0.46 -8.41 7.56
C ASN A 148 0.36 -9.36 8.45
N PRO A 149 -0.23 -9.89 9.55
CA PRO A 149 0.39 -10.91 10.38
C PRO A 149 0.85 -12.15 9.59
N LYS A 150 1.71 -12.96 10.20
CA LYS A 150 2.40 -14.11 9.56
C LYS A 150 1.46 -15.19 9.01
N GLU A 151 0.26 -15.29 9.55
CA GLU A 151 -0.76 -16.27 9.15
C GLU A 151 -1.37 -15.97 7.78
N TYR A 152 -1.17 -14.74 7.27
CA TYR A 152 -1.74 -14.29 6.00
C TYR A 152 -0.77 -14.44 4.85
N ASN A 153 -1.35 -14.72 3.66
CA ASN A 153 -0.70 -14.48 2.38
C ASN A 153 -1.71 -13.85 1.41
N GLY A 154 -1.26 -13.48 0.22
CA GLY A 154 -2.09 -12.82 -0.78
C GLY A 154 -1.57 -13.04 -2.19
N TYR A 155 -2.39 -12.63 -3.15
CA TYR A 155 -2.13 -12.76 -4.58
C TYR A 155 -2.57 -11.45 -5.23
N LYS A 156 -1.67 -10.48 -5.34
CA LYS A 156 -1.91 -9.18 -5.98
C LYS A 156 -1.69 -9.30 -7.49
N VAL A 157 -2.54 -8.64 -8.27
CA VAL A 157 -2.45 -8.65 -9.73
C VAL A 157 -2.26 -7.24 -10.26
N TYR A 158 -1.41 -7.11 -11.27
CA TYR A 158 -1.02 -5.88 -11.95
C TYR A 158 -1.35 -6.00 -13.44
N TRP A 159 -1.61 -4.86 -14.10
CA TRP A 159 -1.83 -4.84 -15.54
C TRP A 159 -0.65 -4.20 -16.28
N SER A 160 -0.77 -4.10 -17.59
CA SER A 160 0.33 -3.74 -18.50
C SER A 160 0.97 -2.37 -18.27
N ASP A 161 0.32 -1.49 -17.54
CA ASP A 161 0.90 -0.20 -17.13
C ASP A 161 1.77 -0.29 -15.86
N GLY A 162 1.83 -1.46 -15.21
CA GLY A 162 2.54 -1.70 -13.96
C GLY A 162 1.75 -1.26 -12.71
N ALA A 163 0.48 -0.87 -12.86
CA ALA A 163 -0.41 -0.56 -11.74
C ALA A 163 -1.26 -1.78 -11.33
N GLN A 164 -1.83 -1.73 -10.13
CA GLN A 164 -2.78 -2.74 -9.69
C GLN A 164 -3.99 -2.81 -10.62
N LEU A 165 -4.54 -4.01 -10.72
CA LEU A 165 -5.57 -4.40 -11.68
C LEU A 165 -6.76 -3.42 -11.75
N PRO A 166 -7.13 -2.91 -12.94
CA PRO A 166 -8.34 -2.10 -13.13
C PRO A 166 -9.63 -2.89 -12.83
N PRO A 167 -10.71 -2.21 -12.38
CA PRO A 167 -11.95 -2.88 -11.98
C PRO A 167 -12.57 -3.77 -13.05
N GLN A 168 -12.50 -3.37 -14.33
CA GLN A 168 -13.06 -4.14 -15.44
C GLN A 168 -12.37 -5.49 -15.64
N HIS A 169 -11.04 -5.54 -15.48
CA HIS A 169 -10.27 -6.79 -15.58
C HIS A 169 -10.48 -7.67 -14.34
N ALA A 170 -10.58 -7.08 -13.13
CA ALA A 170 -10.95 -7.83 -11.93
C ALA A 170 -12.32 -8.51 -12.07
N ALA A 171 -13.32 -7.78 -12.61
CA ALA A 171 -14.64 -8.33 -12.87
C ALA A 171 -14.61 -9.41 -13.98
N ALA A 172 -13.75 -9.29 -14.97
CA ALA A 172 -13.59 -10.33 -16.01
C ALA A 172 -13.01 -11.62 -15.40
N ILE A 173 -11.96 -11.50 -14.58
CA ILE A 173 -11.37 -12.65 -13.88
C ILE A 173 -12.40 -13.32 -12.97
N ALA A 174 -13.15 -12.54 -12.17
CA ALA A 174 -14.18 -13.08 -11.27
C ALA A 174 -15.22 -13.91 -12.04
N ARG A 175 -15.68 -13.46 -13.23
CA ARG A 175 -16.59 -14.23 -14.10
C ARG A 175 -15.99 -15.52 -14.62
N GLU A 176 -14.70 -15.53 -14.99
CA GLU A 176 -14.01 -16.77 -15.37
C GLU A 176 -13.96 -17.76 -14.21
N LEU A 177 -13.66 -17.28 -13.00
CA LEU A 177 -13.57 -18.10 -11.80
C LEU A 177 -14.87 -18.83 -11.45
N GLU A 178 -16.04 -18.25 -11.75
CA GLU A 178 -17.35 -18.90 -11.56
C GLU A 178 -17.53 -20.18 -12.40
N GLN A 179 -16.78 -20.31 -13.51
CA GLN A 179 -16.87 -21.42 -14.46
C GLN A 179 -15.80 -22.49 -14.26
N ILE A 180 -14.80 -22.25 -13.39
CA ILE A 180 -13.64 -23.11 -13.22
C ILE A 180 -13.82 -23.96 -11.96
N ASP A 181 -13.86 -25.30 -12.12
CA ASP A 181 -13.75 -26.21 -10.96
C ASP A 181 -12.31 -26.17 -10.40
N ILE A 182 -12.21 -25.95 -9.09
CA ILE A 182 -10.95 -25.69 -8.39
C ILE A 182 -9.94 -26.85 -8.44
N PHE A 183 -10.38 -28.07 -8.72
CA PHE A 183 -9.50 -29.25 -8.78
C PHE A 183 -9.26 -29.74 -10.21
N THR A 184 -10.29 -29.71 -11.06
CA THR A 184 -10.24 -30.33 -12.41
C THR A 184 -10.19 -29.32 -13.55
N GLY A 185 -10.54 -28.05 -13.30
CA GLY A 185 -10.59 -26.99 -14.30
C GLY A 185 -9.25 -26.28 -14.58
N ILE A 186 -8.14 -26.74 -13.99
CA ILE A 186 -6.84 -26.05 -14.01
C ILE A 186 -5.85 -26.78 -14.91
N ARG A 187 -5.22 -26.05 -15.82
CA ARG A 187 -4.09 -26.54 -16.63
C ARG A 187 -2.79 -26.29 -15.87
N ARG A 188 -1.92 -27.30 -15.87
CA ARG A 188 -0.60 -27.21 -15.24
C ARG A 188 0.48 -27.80 -16.12
N MET A 189 1.67 -27.21 -16.04
CA MET A 189 2.91 -27.73 -16.61
C MET A 189 3.97 -27.66 -15.51
N GLU A 190 4.76 -28.70 -15.34
CA GLU A 190 5.83 -28.68 -14.34
C GLU A 190 6.82 -27.55 -14.63
N PHE A 191 7.28 -26.88 -13.57
CA PHE A 191 8.09 -25.65 -13.66
C PHE A 191 9.35 -25.84 -14.51
N ASP A 192 10.08 -26.94 -14.28
CA ASP A 192 11.34 -27.21 -15.00
C ASP A 192 11.09 -27.57 -16.47
N ASP A 193 9.98 -28.25 -16.79
CA ASP A 193 9.57 -28.52 -18.17
C ASP A 193 9.18 -27.24 -18.90
N ALA A 194 8.44 -26.35 -18.24
CA ALA A 194 8.08 -25.05 -18.80
C ALA A 194 9.32 -24.17 -19.06
N LYS A 195 10.28 -24.19 -18.14
CA LYS A 195 11.56 -23.50 -18.28
C LYS A 195 12.39 -24.08 -19.43
N ALA A 196 12.46 -25.40 -19.56
CA ALA A 196 13.16 -26.06 -20.63
C ALA A 196 12.55 -25.74 -22.01
N GLN A 197 11.24 -25.50 -22.08
CA GLN A 197 10.53 -25.07 -23.30
C GLN A 197 10.61 -23.54 -23.56
N GLY A 198 11.30 -22.77 -22.71
CA GLY A 198 11.44 -21.32 -22.85
C GLY A 198 10.18 -20.53 -22.52
N LEU A 199 9.20 -21.15 -21.84
CA LEU A 199 7.98 -20.48 -21.37
C LEU A 199 8.20 -19.76 -20.04
N ILE A 200 9.21 -20.17 -19.25
CA ILE A 200 9.59 -19.51 -17.99
C ILE A 200 11.03 -19.00 -18.10
N GLU A 201 11.20 -17.71 -17.87
CA GLU A 201 12.46 -16.98 -17.78
C GLU A 201 12.69 -16.52 -16.34
N ILE A 202 13.91 -16.62 -15.85
CA ILE A 202 14.28 -16.20 -14.49
C ILE A 202 14.85 -14.77 -14.53
N MET A 203 14.26 -13.86 -13.78
CA MET A 203 14.79 -12.52 -13.52
C MET A 203 15.68 -12.53 -12.27
N GLY A 204 16.75 -11.74 -12.28
CA GLY A 204 17.70 -11.66 -11.17
C GLY A 204 18.46 -10.34 -11.16
N ALA A 205 19.77 -10.40 -10.92
CA ALA A 205 20.64 -9.24 -10.71
C ALA A 205 20.58 -8.20 -11.82
N GLU A 206 20.40 -8.60 -13.08
CA GLU A 206 20.27 -7.63 -14.19
C GLU A 206 19.02 -6.75 -14.04
N THR A 207 17.90 -7.32 -13.58
CA THR A 207 16.68 -6.55 -13.30
C THR A 207 16.90 -5.63 -12.11
N ASP A 208 17.54 -6.12 -11.04
CA ASP A 208 17.92 -5.31 -9.87
C ASP A 208 18.74 -4.08 -10.30
N GLU A 209 19.78 -4.27 -11.14
CA GLU A 209 20.66 -3.20 -11.62
C GLU A 209 19.89 -2.14 -12.45
N ARG A 210 18.99 -2.59 -13.34
CA ARG A 210 18.13 -1.69 -14.12
C ARG A 210 17.19 -0.89 -13.21
N PHE A 211 16.49 -1.55 -12.28
CA PHE A 211 15.63 -0.89 -11.30
C PHE A 211 16.41 0.12 -10.47
N MET A 212 17.55 -0.28 -9.90
CA MET A 212 18.41 0.58 -9.09
C MET A 212 18.96 1.78 -9.85
N SER A 213 19.19 1.67 -11.17
CA SER A 213 19.59 2.83 -11.98
C SER A 213 18.53 3.93 -11.98
N HIS A 214 17.24 3.56 -12.07
CA HIS A 214 16.11 4.49 -11.96
C HIS A 214 15.96 5.06 -10.54
N VAL A 215 16.08 4.22 -9.52
CA VAL A 215 16.08 4.63 -8.11
C VAL A 215 17.15 5.69 -7.86
N MET A 216 18.38 5.44 -8.29
CA MET A 216 19.52 6.37 -8.09
C MET A 216 19.42 7.65 -8.92
N ALA A 217 18.68 7.64 -10.04
CA ALA A 217 18.42 8.84 -10.84
C ALA A 217 17.47 9.83 -10.14
N MET A 218 16.71 9.37 -9.13
CA MET A 218 15.82 10.21 -8.32
C MET A 218 16.57 11.14 -7.36
N VAL A 219 17.85 10.90 -7.09
CA VAL A 219 18.69 11.74 -6.21
C VAL A 219 18.83 13.15 -6.79
N ASN A 220 18.57 14.15 -5.97
CA ASN A 220 18.66 15.56 -6.33
C ASN A 220 19.85 16.28 -5.69
N ASP A 221 20.33 15.82 -4.53
CA ASP A 221 21.37 16.48 -3.74
C ASP A 221 22.36 15.48 -3.09
N ARG A 222 23.32 15.00 -3.89
CA ARG A 222 24.42 14.17 -3.38
C ARG A 222 25.42 14.96 -2.52
N GLU A 223 25.49 16.27 -2.72
CA GLU A 223 26.48 17.12 -2.05
C GLU A 223 26.19 17.22 -0.55
N SER A 224 24.93 17.31 -0.15
CA SER A 224 24.55 17.36 1.27
C SER A 224 24.98 16.08 1.99
N MET A 225 24.75 14.89 1.42
CA MET A 225 25.23 13.65 2.01
C MET A 225 26.75 13.61 2.10
N ALA A 226 27.46 14.04 1.06
CA ALA A 226 28.92 14.06 1.06
C ALA A 226 29.50 14.96 2.19
N LYS A 227 28.83 16.07 2.53
CA LYS A 227 29.24 16.97 3.62
C LYS A 227 29.09 16.38 5.01
N VAL A 228 28.10 15.52 5.22
CA VAL A 228 27.79 14.93 6.54
C VAL A 228 28.17 13.47 6.65
N ALA A 229 28.71 12.84 5.60
CA ALA A 229 28.94 11.40 5.52
C ALA A 229 29.77 10.81 6.68
N ASP A 230 30.68 11.60 7.27
CA ASP A 230 31.54 11.14 8.39
C ASP A 230 30.84 11.23 9.75
N THR A 231 29.75 11.97 9.87
CA THR A 231 29.03 12.20 11.14
C THR A 231 27.58 11.75 11.11
N PHE A 232 27.03 11.49 9.92
CA PHE A 232 25.65 11.05 9.75
C PHE A 232 25.51 9.54 10.00
N HIS A 233 24.94 9.19 11.13
CA HIS A 233 24.62 7.81 11.51
C HIS A 233 23.14 7.56 11.35
N MET A 234 22.78 6.44 10.73
CA MET A 234 21.39 6.00 10.60
C MET A 234 21.23 4.51 10.83
N VAL A 235 20.06 4.10 11.26
CA VAL A 235 19.68 2.69 11.39
C VAL A 235 18.59 2.35 10.38
N TYR A 236 18.65 1.18 9.79
CA TYR A 236 17.62 0.67 8.87
C TYR A 236 17.12 -0.71 9.30
N THR A 237 15.81 -0.95 9.13
CA THR A 237 15.20 -2.27 9.30
C THR A 237 14.23 -2.60 8.17
N PRO A 238 14.33 -3.79 7.54
CA PRO A 238 13.37 -4.31 6.59
C PRO A 238 12.25 -5.14 7.24
N PHE A 239 12.17 -5.24 8.56
CA PHE A 239 11.24 -6.14 9.27
C PHE A 239 11.18 -7.56 8.66
N HIS A 240 12.33 -8.19 8.41
CA HIS A 240 12.52 -9.50 7.76
C HIS A 240 12.13 -9.55 6.26
N GLY A 241 11.82 -8.41 5.64
CA GLY A 241 11.22 -8.33 4.31
C GLY A 241 12.18 -8.04 3.14
N CYS A 242 11.59 -7.78 1.99
CA CYS A 242 12.26 -7.64 0.69
C CYS A 242 13.23 -6.46 0.59
N GLY A 243 13.08 -5.44 1.47
CA GLY A 243 13.96 -4.28 1.49
C GLY A 243 15.40 -4.57 1.92
N TRP A 244 15.69 -5.76 2.45
CA TRP A 244 16.98 -6.14 3.02
C TRP A 244 18.18 -5.94 2.10
N LYS A 245 18.01 -6.06 0.79
CA LYS A 245 19.08 -5.94 -0.22
C LYS A 245 19.11 -4.55 -0.85
N LEU A 246 18.04 -4.15 -1.54
CA LEU A 246 18.05 -2.97 -2.40
C LEU A 246 18.03 -1.65 -1.62
N VAL A 247 17.38 -1.59 -0.45
CA VAL A 247 17.40 -0.36 0.35
C VAL A 247 18.79 -0.05 0.88
N PRO A 248 19.53 -0.97 1.55
CA PRO A 248 20.91 -0.70 1.93
C PRO A 248 21.84 -0.37 0.75
N GLU A 249 21.61 -0.98 -0.41
CA GLU A 249 22.36 -0.70 -1.63
C GLU A 249 22.13 0.75 -2.10
N ALA A 250 20.87 1.19 -2.18
CA ALA A 250 20.51 2.57 -2.51
C ALA A 250 21.13 3.59 -1.54
N LEU A 251 21.04 3.32 -0.23
CA LEU A 251 21.59 4.21 0.79
C LEU A 251 23.13 4.33 0.72
N ARG A 252 23.83 3.22 0.50
CA ARG A 252 25.29 3.24 0.26
C ARG A 252 25.61 3.95 -1.05
N GLY A 253 24.81 3.74 -2.10
CA GLY A 253 24.93 4.44 -3.38
C GLY A 253 24.73 5.95 -3.27
N LEU A 254 23.96 6.44 -2.30
CA LEU A 254 23.85 7.87 -1.97
C LEU A 254 25.12 8.41 -1.29
N GLY A 255 25.90 7.54 -0.63
CA GLY A 255 27.11 7.90 0.09
C GLY A 255 27.03 7.78 1.62
N VAL A 256 26.01 7.11 2.14
CA VAL A 256 25.90 6.85 3.60
C VAL A 256 27.04 5.92 4.05
N LYS A 257 27.95 6.44 4.88
CA LYS A 257 29.09 5.67 5.41
C LYS A 257 28.72 4.88 6.66
N HIS A 258 27.90 5.43 7.54
CA HIS A 258 27.51 4.84 8.82
C HIS A 258 26.05 4.35 8.77
N LEU A 259 25.79 3.42 7.84
CA LEU A 259 24.54 2.70 7.77
C LEU A 259 24.60 1.45 8.66
N HIS A 260 23.74 1.40 9.68
CA HIS A 260 23.61 0.28 10.61
C HIS A 260 22.28 -0.43 10.35
N CYS A 261 22.33 -1.63 9.81
CA CYS A 261 21.13 -2.46 9.64
C CYS A 261 20.91 -3.31 10.90
N VAL A 262 19.65 -3.50 11.32
CA VAL A 262 19.29 -4.34 12.46
C VAL A 262 19.55 -5.81 12.13
N PRO A 263 20.58 -6.46 12.71
CA PRO A 263 21.01 -7.78 12.24
C PRO A 263 19.92 -8.85 12.34
N GLU A 264 19.14 -8.84 13.41
CA GLU A 264 18.05 -9.79 13.65
C GLU A 264 16.93 -9.66 12.63
N GLN A 265 16.66 -8.43 12.17
CA GLN A 265 15.59 -8.13 11.20
C GLN A 265 16.04 -8.15 9.74
N MET A 266 17.36 -8.24 9.50
CA MET A 266 17.92 -8.51 8.17
C MET A 266 17.81 -9.99 7.75
N VAL A 267 17.46 -10.87 8.68
CA VAL A 267 17.20 -12.29 8.39
C VAL A 267 15.80 -12.42 7.77
N LEU A 268 15.75 -12.97 6.57
CA LEU A 268 14.48 -13.23 5.86
C LEU A 268 13.72 -14.36 6.57
N ASP A 269 12.56 -14.03 7.12
CA ASP A 269 11.74 -15.01 7.86
C ASP A 269 10.26 -14.63 7.78
N GLY A 270 9.46 -15.48 7.14
CA GLY A 270 8.00 -15.30 7.02
C GLY A 270 7.24 -15.43 8.33
N ASN A 271 7.89 -15.87 9.42
CA ASN A 271 7.31 -15.90 10.76
C ASN A 271 7.46 -14.58 11.53
N PHE A 272 8.26 -13.63 11.01
CA PHE A 272 8.48 -12.31 11.63
C PHE A 272 8.81 -12.39 13.13
N PRO A 273 9.84 -13.14 13.55
CA PRO A 273 10.05 -13.52 14.96
C PRO A 273 10.29 -12.34 15.91
N THR A 274 10.65 -11.18 15.41
CA THR A 274 10.93 -9.98 16.22
C THR A 274 9.81 -8.95 16.21
N VAL A 275 8.74 -9.16 15.43
CA VAL A 275 7.62 -8.21 15.32
C VAL A 275 6.30 -8.96 15.30
N VAL A 276 5.29 -8.48 16.03
CA VAL A 276 3.94 -9.05 16.01
C VAL A 276 3.24 -8.74 14.69
N SER A 277 3.43 -7.52 14.19
CA SER A 277 2.96 -7.09 12.87
C SER A 277 4.08 -6.30 12.19
N PRO A 278 4.54 -6.74 11.01
CA PRO A 278 5.63 -6.07 10.28
C PRO A 278 5.12 -4.83 9.53
N ASN A 279 4.37 -3.98 10.23
CA ASN A 279 3.78 -2.75 9.70
C ASN A 279 4.56 -1.54 10.23
N PRO A 280 5.19 -0.71 9.39
CA PRO A 280 5.93 0.47 9.82
C PRO A 280 5.04 1.58 10.45
N GLU A 281 3.72 1.42 10.43
CA GLU A 281 2.80 2.24 11.24
C GLU A 281 2.87 1.92 12.74
N ASN A 282 3.38 0.74 13.11
CA ASN A 282 3.43 0.25 14.48
C ASN A 282 4.80 0.55 15.11
N PRO A 283 4.90 1.54 16.01
CA PRO A 283 6.19 1.93 16.60
C PRO A 283 6.89 0.82 17.37
N GLU A 284 6.12 -0.13 17.94
CA GLU A 284 6.65 -1.27 18.70
C GLU A 284 7.56 -2.19 17.87
N GLY A 285 7.40 -2.22 16.54
CA GLY A 285 8.29 -2.99 15.66
C GLY A 285 9.71 -2.45 15.58
N PHE A 286 9.90 -1.18 15.93
CA PHE A 286 11.20 -0.50 15.85
C PHE A 286 12.08 -0.69 17.11
N TYR A 287 11.66 -1.44 18.13
CA TYR A 287 12.38 -1.51 19.40
C TYR A 287 13.86 -1.92 19.26
N LEU A 288 14.20 -2.89 18.39
CA LEU A 288 15.60 -3.28 18.13
C LEU A 288 16.37 -2.18 17.39
N ALA A 289 15.69 -1.52 16.44
CA ALA A 289 16.29 -0.43 15.70
C ALA A 289 16.58 0.79 16.61
N ILE A 290 15.69 1.09 17.57
CA ILE A 290 15.90 2.14 18.57
C ILE A 290 17.08 1.80 19.48
N GLN A 291 17.16 0.56 19.99
CA GLN A 291 18.30 0.11 20.80
C GLN A 291 19.64 0.23 20.05
N LEU A 292 19.64 -0.14 18.77
CA LEU A 292 20.83 0.00 17.93
C LEU A 292 21.16 1.47 17.69
N ALA A 293 20.16 2.32 17.43
CA ALA A 293 20.33 3.76 17.21
C ALA A 293 20.92 4.46 18.44
N ASP A 294 20.45 4.11 19.65
CA ASP A 294 21.02 4.63 20.90
C ASP A 294 22.49 4.23 21.07
N LYS A 295 22.83 3.00 20.68
CA LYS A 295 24.21 2.49 20.77
C LYS A 295 25.18 3.18 19.80
N VAL A 296 24.71 3.50 18.59
CA VAL A 296 25.56 4.07 17.52
C VAL A 296 25.44 5.58 17.38
N GLY A 297 24.56 6.22 18.16
CA GLY A 297 24.31 7.66 18.10
C GLY A 297 23.58 8.10 16.84
N ALA A 298 22.64 7.28 16.33
CA ALA A 298 21.83 7.65 15.19
C ALA A 298 20.57 8.42 15.63
N ASP A 299 20.10 9.35 14.78
CA ASP A 299 18.90 10.16 15.04
C ASP A 299 17.75 9.87 14.07
N PHE A 300 17.98 8.97 13.11
CA PHE A 300 17.05 8.66 12.03
C PHE A 300 16.99 7.16 11.74
N ILE A 301 15.77 6.60 11.70
CA ILE A 301 15.52 5.17 11.49
C ILE A 301 14.38 5.00 10.48
N PRO A 302 14.62 4.68 9.20
CA PRO A 302 13.62 4.16 8.30
C PRO A 302 13.40 2.66 8.48
N GLY A 303 12.14 2.21 8.38
CA GLY A 303 11.75 0.80 8.39
C GLY A 303 10.74 0.51 7.28
N THR A 304 10.98 -0.57 6.51
CA THR A 304 10.10 -0.97 5.40
C THR A 304 9.29 -2.21 5.75
N ASP A 305 8.06 -2.31 5.21
CA ASP A 305 7.23 -3.50 5.37
C ASP A 305 7.75 -4.68 4.52
N PRO A 306 7.19 -5.90 4.69
CA PRO A 306 7.74 -7.11 4.05
C PRO A 306 7.87 -7.07 2.54
N ASP A 307 6.95 -6.44 1.82
CA ASP A 307 7.03 -6.31 0.36
C ASP A 307 7.59 -4.96 -0.10
N SER A 308 8.12 -4.16 0.84
CA SER A 308 8.83 -2.89 0.62
C SER A 308 8.08 -1.90 -0.26
N ASP A 309 6.76 -1.84 -0.11
CA ASP A 309 5.93 -0.82 -0.73
C ASP A 309 5.64 0.35 0.24
N ARG A 310 5.92 0.19 1.55
CA ARG A 310 5.76 1.22 2.59
C ARG A 310 7.05 1.43 3.38
N VAL A 311 7.25 2.68 3.80
CA VAL A 311 8.34 3.05 4.71
C VAL A 311 7.83 3.98 5.80
N GLY A 312 8.07 3.60 7.06
CA GLY A 312 7.89 4.45 8.23
C GLY A 312 9.23 4.94 8.77
N ILE A 313 9.21 6.05 9.47
CA ILE A 313 10.42 6.61 10.08
C ILE A 313 10.24 6.91 11.56
N MET A 314 11.29 6.66 12.33
CA MET A 314 11.45 7.14 13.70
C MET A 314 12.52 8.22 13.73
N VAL A 315 12.27 9.29 14.44
CA VAL A 315 13.20 10.41 14.60
C VAL A 315 13.43 10.72 16.08
N ARG A 316 14.61 11.20 16.41
CA ARG A 316 14.94 11.60 17.78
C ARG A 316 14.29 12.97 18.06
N SER A 317 13.49 13.04 19.13
CA SER A 317 12.90 14.29 19.63
C SER A 317 13.90 15.05 20.52
N ARG A 318 13.53 16.24 20.97
CA ARG A 318 14.40 17.10 21.79
C ARG A 318 14.74 16.56 23.17
N ASP A 319 13.90 15.68 23.73
CA ASP A 319 14.15 15.02 25.01
C ASP A 319 15.04 13.77 24.85
N GLY A 320 15.43 13.45 23.62
CA GLY A 320 16.28 12.32 23.28
C GLY A 320 15.53 11.01 23.03
N SER A 321 14.20 10.97 23.19
CA SER A 321 13.40 9.80 22.86
C SER A 321 13.15 9.69 21.36
N PHE A 322 12.92 8.47 20.85
CA PHE A 322 12.46 8.27 19.49
C PHE A 322 10.94 8.38 19.40
N ILE A 323 10.46 9.15 18.43
CA ILE A 323 9.04 9.27 18.12
C ILE A 323 8.76 8.83 16.69
N PRO A 324 7.60 8.20 16.43
CA PRO A 324 7.15 7.91 15.07
C PRO A 324 6.73 9.20 14.37
N VAL A 325 7.12 9.33 13.10
CA VAL A 325 6.58 10.35 12.19
C VAL A 325 5.50 9.71 11.37
N THR A 326 4.27 10.22 11.44
CA THR A 326 3.14 9.62 10.72
C THR A 326 3.33 9.68 9.20
N GLY A 327 2.59 8.84 8.46
CA GLY A 327 2.64 8.87 7.00
C GLY A 327 2.28 10.24 6.42
N ASN A 328 1.32 10.94 7.02
CA ASN A 328 0.99 12.32 6.66
C ASN A 328 2.17 13.28 6.88
N GLN A 329 2.78 13.25 8.04
CA GLN A 329 3.93 14.09 8.40
C GLN A 329 5.14 13.80 7.51
N THR A 330 5.46 12.52 7.31
CA THR A 330 6.55 12.08 6.42
C THR A 330 6.32 12.54 4.99
N GLY A 331 5.08 12.38 4.48
CA GLY A 331 4.73 12.82 3.13
C GLY A 331 4.86 14.33 2.93
N VAL A 332 4.46 15.13 3.92
CA VAL A 332 4.58 16.60 3.87
C VAL A 332 6.06 17.03 3.91
N LEU A 333 6.86 16.43 4.80
CA LEU A 333 8.30 16.68 4.86
C LEU A 333 8.98 16.37 3.52
N MET A 334 8.69 15.19 2.97
CA MET A 334 9.27 14.74 1.70
C MET A 334 8.84 15.65 0.54
N LEU A 335 7.56 16.07 0.50
CA LEU A 335 7.04 16.92 -0.56
C LEU A 335 7.69 18.32 -0.56
N ASP A 336 7.76 18.99 0.61
CA ASP A 336 8.42 20.32 0.71
C ASP A 336 9.89 20.24 0.34
N TYR A 337 10.61 19.22 0.84
CA TYR A 337 11.99 18.96 0.49
C TYR A 337 12.16 18.70 -1.00
N LEU A 338 11.39 17.77 -1.58
CA LEU A 338 11.51 17.35 -2.98
C LEU A 338 11.31 18.50 -3.95
N ILE A 339 10.26 19.32 -3.75
CA ILE A 339 10.01 20.50 -4.58
C ILE A 339 11.21 21.45 -4.53
N GLY A 340 11.73 21.73 -3.33
CA GLY A 340 12.90 22.57 -3.14
C GLY A 340 14.17 22.01 -3.80
N ALA A 341 14.42 20.71 -3.61
CA ALA A 341 15.58 20.01 -4.15
C ALA A 341 15.55 19.96 -5.70
N MET A 342 14.40 19.57 -6.28
CA MET A 342 14.22 19.56 -7.74
C MET A 342 14.40 20.97 -8.35
N ARG A 343 13.91 22.02 -7.65
CA ARG A 343 14.09 23.40 -8.10
C ARG A 343 15.56 23.82 -8.09
N ARG A 344 16.30 23.51 -7.02
CA ARG A 344 17.75 23.77 -6.94
C ARG A 344 18.54 23.01 -7.99
N ALA A 345 18.13 21.77 -8.29
CA ALA A 345 18.76 20.92 -9.30
C ALA A 345 18.32 21.26 -10.75
N GLY A 346 17.38 22.20 -10.95
CA GLY A 346 16.84 22.51 -12.28
C GLY A 346 16.00 21.37 -12.89
N LYS A 347 15.49 20.44 -12.07
CA LYS A 347 14.72 19.25 -12.46
C LYS A 347 13.21 19.41 -12.28
N LEU A 348 12.73 20.49 -11.65
CA LEU A 348 11.29 20.70 -11.44
C LEU A 348 10.62 20.93 -12.82
N PRO A 349 9.62 20.09 -13.21
CA PRO A 349 8.95 20.25 -14.49
C PRO A 349 8.15 21.56 -14.56
N GLU A 350 7.80 21.99 -15.76
CA GLU A 350 7.06 23.25 -15.99
C GLU A 350 5.65 23.21 -15.38
N HIS A 351 4.99 22.06 -15.49
CA HIS A 351 3.65 21.82 -14.92
C HIS A 351 3.72 20.65 -13.91
N PRO A 352 4.21 20.91 -12.68
CA PRO A 352 4.34 19.85 -11.67
C PRO A 352 3.01 19.55 -11.00
N TYR A 353 2.71 18.27 -10.88
CA TYR A 353 1.55 17.74 -10.16
C TYR A 353 1.98 16.94 -8.94
N PHE A 354 1.13 16.99 -7.92
CA PHE A 354 1.20 16.17 -6.72
C PHE A 354 -0.15 15.48 -6.52
N LEU A 355 -0.14 14.17 -6.22
CA LEU A 355 -1.36 13.40 -5.99
C LEU A 355 -1.43 12.93 -4.54
N LYS A 356 -2.62 13.06 -3.94
CA LYS A 356 -2.93 12.53 -2.61
C LYS A 356 -4.33 11.90 -2.57
N THR A 357 -4.62 11.12 -1.54
CA THR A 357 -5.99 10.65 -1.34
C THR A 357 -6.86 11.72 -0.68
N ILE A 358 -8.19 11.56 -0.81
CA ILE A 358 -9.18 12.42 -0.14
C ILE A 358 -9.08 12.41 1.39
N VAL A 359 -8.40 11.40 1.97
CA VAL A 359 -8.21 11.23 3.42
C VAL A 359 -6.80 11.59 3.89
N THR A 360 -5.90 11.93 2.96
CA THR A 360 -4.55 12.42 3.25
C THR A 360 -4.61 13.89 3.66
N THR A 361 -3.70 14.34 4.53
CA THR A 361 -3.68 15.69 5.11
C THR A 361 -3.82 16.83 4.11
N GLU A 362 -4.60 17.85 4.47
CA GLU A 362 -4.69 19.09 3.67
C GLU A 362 -3.43 19.97 3.79
N MET A 363 -2.55 19.71 4.76
CA MET A 363 -1.24 20.35 4.83
C MET A 363 -0.42 20.08 3.55
N ALA A 364 -0.51 18.87 3.00
CA ALA A 364 0.18 18.52 1.76
C ALA A 364 -0.31 19.36 0.56
N ARG A 365 -1.62 19.59 0.45
CA ARG A 365 -2.18 20.54 -0.54
C ARG A 365 -1.62 21.93 -0.34
N LYS A 366 -1.61 22.42 0.90
CA LYS A 366 -1.09 23.73 1.23
C LYS A 366 0.38 23.91 0.84
N VAL A 367 1.20 22.87 1.10
CA VAL A 367 2.62 22.85 0.71
C VAL A 367 2.76 22.88 -0.81
N ALA A 368 2.05 22.03 -1.53
CA ALA A 368 2.11 21.94 -2.98
C ALA A 368 1.75 23.30 -3.64
N GLU A 369 0.57 23.83 -3.30
CA GLU A 369 0.04 25.07 -3.89
C GLU A 369 0.93 26.30 -3.56
N ALA A 370 1.43 26.38 -2.32
CA ALA A 370 2.35 27.47 -1.92
C ALA A 370 3.69 27.42 -2.67
N ASN A 371 4.04 26.30 -3.26
CA ASN A 371 5.26 26.09 -4.03
C ASN A 371 5.01 25.96 -5.55
N GLY A 372 3.81 26.29 -6.05
CA GLY A 372 3.48 26.28 -7.47
C GLY A 372 3.29 24.89 -8.06
N VAL A 373 2.94 23.90 -7.22
CA VAL A 373 2.64 22.52 -7.64
C VAL A 373 1.13 22.30 -7.56
N THR A 374 0.53 21.78 -8.63
CA THR A 374 -0.91 21.48 -8.67
C THR A 374 -1.22 20.22 -7.87
N CYS A 375 -2.08 20.32 -6.86
CA CYS A 375 -2.52 19.18 -6.05
C CYS A 375 -3.82 18.59 -6.57
N CYS A 376 -3.85 17.27 -6.84
CA CYS A 376 -5.07 16.54 -7.18
C CYS A 376 -5.38 15.50 -6.11
N ASP A 377 -6.68 15.38 -5.78
CA ASP A 377 -7.19 14.31 -4.92
C ASP A 377 -7.55 13.08 -5.76
N THR A 378 -7.38 11.89 -5.15
CA THR A 378 -7.88 10.62 -5.66
C THR A 378 -8.64 9.87 -4.57
N PHE A 379 -9.34 8.81 -4.91
CA PHE A 379 -9.79 7.85 -3.90
C PHE A 379 -8.61 7.12 -3.26
N THR A 380 -8.86 6.50 -2.11
CA THR A 380 -7.89 5.65 -1.42
C THR A 380 -7.55 4.42 -2.25
N GLY A 381 -6.27 4.14 -2.37
CA GLY A 381 -5.71 3.03 -3.16
C GLY A 381 -4.83 3.54 -4.30
N PHE A 382 -3.60 3.07 -4.34
CA PHE A 382 -2.56 3.56 -5.28
C PHE A 382 -2.94 3.42 -6.76
N LYS A 383 -3.81 2.46 -7.11
CA LYS A 383 -4.34 2.30 -8.46
C LYS A 383 -5.00 3.58 -9.00
N PHE A 384 -5.72 4.33 -8.14
CA PHE A 384 -6.36 5.60 -8.56
C PHE A 384 -5.34 6.71 -8.77
N MET A 385 -4.24 6.71 -8.00
CA MET A 385 -3.12 7.63 -8.22
C MET A 385 -2.38 7.28 -9.51
N ALA A 386 -2.12 6.00 -9.76
CA ALA A 386 -1.51 5.53 -10.99
C ALA A 386 -2.36 5.87 -12.23
N GLU A 387 -3.68 5.65 -12.16
CA GLU A 387 -4.63 6.02 -13.22
C GLU A 387 -4.60 7.53 -13.48
N LYS A 388 -4.67 8.37 -12.41
CA LYS A 388 -4.61 9.83 -12.54
C LYS A 388 -3.27 10.29 -13.10
N LYS A 389 -2.15 9.69 -12.65
CA LYS A 389 -0.82 9.95 -13.21
C LYS A 389 -0.76 9.64 -14.70
N ASN A 390 -1.21 8.44 -15.10
CA ASN A 390 -1.25 8.04 -16.51
C ASN A 390 -2.13 9.00 -17.35
N GLN A 391 -3.28 9.43 -16.80
CA GLN A 391 -4.17 10.40 -17.46
C GLN A 391 -3.46 11.76 -17.69
N LEU A 392 -2.84 12.33 -16.65
CA LEU A 392 -2.19 13.64 -16.72
C LEU A 392 -1.01 13.63 -17.72
N GLU A 393 -0.19 12.58 -17.69
CA GLU A 393 0.98 12.43 -18.53
C GLU A 393 0.62 12.14 -20.00
N SER A 394 -0.34 11.22 -20.25
CA SER A 394 -0.77 10.88 -21.61
C SER A 394 -1.49 12.03 -22.33
N GLN A 395 -2.15 12.91 -21.58
CA GLN A 395 -2.80 14.11 -22.11
C GLN A 395 -1.86 15.31 -22.25
N GLY A 396 -0.60 15.16 -21.84
CA GLY A 396 0.40 16.25 -21.87
C GLY A 396 0.08 17.40 -20.93
N LEU A 397 -0.70 17.17 -19.85
CA LEU A 397 -1.11 18.20 -18.90
C LEU A 397 0.02 18.57 -17.93
N GLY A 398 0.95 17.66 -17.66
CA GLY A 398 2.10 17.86 -16.80
C GLY A 398 2.65 16.57 -16.21
N HIS A 399 3.58 16.69 -15.26
CA HIS A 399 4.30 15.57 -14.66
C HIS A 399 4.01 15.46 -13.16
N VAL A 400 3.69 14.24 -12.70
CA VAL A 400 3.49 13.96 -11.29
C VAL A 400 4.83 13.72 -10.62
N ILE A 401 5.25 14.66 -9.77
CA ILE A 401 6.54 14.57 -9.07
C ILE A 401 6.51 13.64 -7.86
N MET A 402 5.34 13.51 -7.23
CA MET A 402 5.13 12.65 -6.06
C MET A 402 3.65 12.31 -5.92
N SER A 403 3.38 11.09 -5.44
CA SER A 403 2.06 10.67 -4.95
C SER A 403 2.24 9.99 -3.60
N TYR A 404 1.32 10.19 -2.64
CA TYR A 404 1.38 9.42 -1.40
C TYR A 404 0.02 9.22 -0.71
N GLU A 405 -0.05 8.16 0.09
CA GLU A 405 -1.13 7.85 1.02
C GLU A 405 -0.67 8.05 2.47
N GLU A 406 -1.60 8.45 3.34
CA GLU A 406 -1.38 8.58 4.78
C GLU A 406 -0.89 7.29 5.44
N SER A 407 -1.10 6.15 4.78
CA SER A 407 -0.68 4.82 5.22
C SER A 407 0.75 4.45 4.81
N TYR A 408 1.66 5.43 4.80
CA TYR A 408 3.12 5.26 4.61
C TYR A 408 3.56 4.77 3.22
N GLY A 409 2.69 4.89 2.22
CA GLY A 409 3.00 4.57 0.83
C GLY A 409 3.32 5.81 0.00
N TYR A 410 4.45 5.82 -0.69
CA TYR A 410 4.94 6.94 -1.51
C TYR A 410 5.35 6.43 -2.88
N MET A 411 5.08 7.19 -3.92
CA MET A 411 5.53 6.91 -5.30
C MET A 411 6.21 8.16 -5.86
N LEU A 412 7.43 7.98 -6.34
CA LEU A 412 8.25 9.00 -6.98
C LEU A 412 8.74 8.46 -8.34
N GLY A 413 8.95 9.37 -9.29
CA GLY A 413 9.45 9.00 -10.63
C GLY A 413 8.38 8.39 -11.54
N ASP A 414 8.85 7.90 -12.70
CA ASP A 414 8.00 7.43 -13.80
C ASP A 414 8.13 5.95 -14.12
N TYR A 415 9.07 5.26 -13.47
CA TYR A 415 9.40 3.87 -13.77
C TYR A 415 8.50 2.85 -13.06
N VAL A 416 7.73 3.28 -12.05
CA VAL A 416 6.75 2.45 -11.31
C VAL A 416 5.35 3.06 -11.35
N ARG A 417 4.33 2.25 -11.02
CA ARG A 417 2.92 2.66 -10.87
C ARG A 417 2.29 2.14 -9.57
N ASP A 418 3.13 1.81 -8.60
CA ASP A 418 2.75 1.51 -7.22
C ASP A 418 3.72 2.18 -6.25
N LYS A 419 3.45 2.06 -4.96
CA LYS A 419 4.30 2.56 -3.87
C LYS A 419 5.70 1.98 -3.96
N ASP A 420 6.70 2.80 -3.68
CA ASP A 420 8.11 2.42 -3.73
C ASP A 420 8.84 2.85 -2.46
N ALA A 421 9.01 1.93 -1.53
CA ALA A 421 9.74 2.19 -0.30
C ALA A 421 11.27 2.23 -0.52
N VAL A 422 11.80 1.67 -1.61
CA VAL A 422 13.23 1.74 -1.91
C VAL A 422 13.60 3.18 -2.24
N THR A 423 12.90 3.79 -3.20
CA THR A 423 13.12 5.20 -3.56
C THR A 423 12.72 6.15 -2.45
N ALA A 424 11.60 5.87 -1.76
CA ALA A 424 11.19 6.71 -0.63
C ALA A 424 12.24 6.71 0.50
N SER A 425 12.83 5.56 0.84
CA SER A 425 13.94 5.47 1.81
C SER A 425 15.16 6.27 1.38
N LEU A 426 15.50 6.21 0.09
CA LEU A 426 16.60 6.98 -0.50
C LEU A 426 16.37 8.49 -0.36
N ILE A 427 15.21 8.99 -0.77
CA ILE A 427 14.87 10.43 -0.73
C ILE A 427 14.69 10.93 0.70
N LEU A 428 14.13 10.12 1.61
CA LEU A 428 14.06 10.44 3.03
C LEU A 428 15.46 10.60 3.66
N THR A 429 16.41 9.77 3.24
CA THR A 429 17.80 9.83 3.71
C THR A 429 18.54 11.05 3.11
N GLU A 430 18.32 11.35 1.82
CA GLU A 430 18.82 12.58 1.17
C GLU A 430 18.29 13.82 1.90
N MET A 431 16.99 13.84 2.20
CA MET A 431 16.33 14.91 2.96
C MET A 431 16.95 15.07 4.35
N ALA A 432 17.15 13.96 5.09
CA ALA A 432 17.76 13.98 6.42
C ALA A 432 19.18 14.56 6.38
N ALA A 433 19.98 14.19 5.38
CA ALA A 433 21.32 14.75 5.19
C ALA A 433 21.27 16.24 4.86
N TRP A 434 20.34 16.69 4.03
CA TRP A 434 20.18 18.11 3.69
C TRP A 434 19.82 18.95 4.92
N TYR A 435 18.94 18.47 5.80
CA TYR A 435 18.65 19.15 7.06
C TYR A 435 19.83 19.10 8.03
N ALA A 436 20.56 17.98 8.10
CA ALA A 436 21.75 17.85 8.93
C ALA A 436 22.86 18.86 8.58
N VAL A 437 23.07 19.15 7.29
CA VAL A 437 23.98 20.22 6.84
C VAL A 437 23.59 21.59 7.42
N GLN A 438 22.30 21.81 7.69
CA GLN A 438 21.77 23.04 8.28
C GLN A 438 21.72 23.00 9.83
N GLY A 439 22.22 21.94 10.44
CA GLY A 439 22.18 21.74 11.90
C GLY A 439 20.77 21.42 12.42
N MET A 440 19.90 20.90 11.58
CA MET A 440 18.52 20.54 11.91
C MET A 440 18.31 19.03 11.85
N THR A 441 17.52 18.52 12.76
CA THR A 441 16.94 17.16 12.68
C THR A 441 15.65 17.16 11.84
N LEU A 442 15.16 15.98 11.48
CA LEU A 442 13.82 15.88 10.83
C LEU A 442 12.69 16.29 11.78
N PHE A 443 12.87 16.16 13.09
CA PHE A 443 11.96 16.70 14.09
C PHE A 443 11.87 18.23 14.01
N ASP A 444 13.02 18.91 13.98
CA ASP A 444 13.08 20.38 13.82
C ASP A 444 12.48 20.85 12.49
N ALA A 445 12.72 20.08 11.43
CA ALA A 445 12.15 20.34 10.11
C ALA A 445 10.62 20.27 10.12
N LEU A 446 10.04 19.24 10.76
CA LEU A 446 8.59 19.08 10.89
C LEU A 446 7.96 20.25 11.66
N GLU A 447 8.58 20.65 12.77
CA GLU A 447 8.12 21.84 13.52
C GLU A 447 8.22 23.14 12.70
N ALA A 448 9.27 23.28 11.90
CA ALA A 448 9.40 24.44 11.01
C ALA A 448 8.29 24.47 9.94
N LEU A 449 7.88 23.30 9.41
CA LEU A 449 6.77 23.21 8.48
C LEU A 449 5.42 23.57 9.15
N TYR A 450 5.17 23.12 10.38
CA TYR A 450 3.97 23.54 11.12
C TYR A 450 3.90 25.04 11.34
N ARG A 451 5.02 25.69 11.70
CA ARG A 451 5.08 27.14 11.84
C ARG A 451 4.86 27.87 10.50
N LYS A 452 5.30 27.28 9.40
CA LYS A 452 5.20 27.87 8.03
C LYS A 452 3.82 27.71 7.43
N TYR A 453 3.18 26.54 7.58
CA TYR A 453 1.96 26.19 6.85
C TYR A 453 0.72 26.06 7.72
N GLY A 454 0.85 25.95 9.05
CA GLY A 454 -0.22 25.75 10.03
C GLY A 454 -0.08 24.43 10.78
N PHE A 455 -0.68 24.33 11.95
CA PHE A 455 -0.64 23.17 12.83
C PHE A 455 -1.75 22.19 12.44
N TYR A 456 -1.51 21.40 11.41
CA TYR A 456 -2.43 20.35 10.97
C TYR A 456 -2.33 19.13 11.88
N GLY A 457 -3.45 18.43 12.04
CA GLY A 457 -3.53 17.18 12.80
C GLY A 457 -4.54 16.23 12.19
N GLU A 458 -4.20 14.96 12.19
CA GLU A 458 -5.02 13.89 11.61
C GLU A 458 -5.23 12.77 12.62
N LYS A 459 -6.44 12.20 12.62
CA LYS A 459 -6.77 11.01 13.39
C LYS A 459 -7.78 10.13 12.67
N THR A 460 -7.50 8.83 12.62
CA THR A 460 -8.42 7.85 12.07
C THR A 460 -9.03 7.02 13.19
N HIS A 461 -10.36 6.89 13.18
CA HIS A 461 -11.11 6.01 14.07
C HIS A 461 -11.68 4.84 13.28
N ASN A 462 -11.54 3.63 13.81
CA ASN A 462 -12.17 2.43 13.28
C ASN A 462 -13.40 2.09 14.16
N LEU A 463 -14.60 2.32 13.63
CA LEU A 463 -15.85 1.92 14.27
C LEU A 463 -16.15 0.49 13.84
N VAL A 464 -15.75 -0.48 14.66
CA VAL A 464 -15.99 -1.91 14.40
C VAL A 464 -17.42 -2.23 14.82
N MET A 465 -18.17 -2.90 13.95
CA MET A 465 -19.55 -3.34 14.16
C MET A 465 -19.57 -4.88 14.21
N PRO A 466 -19.29 -5.49 15.39
CA PRO A 466 -19.18 -6.93 15.51
C PRO A 466 -20.54 -7.61 15.37
N GLY A 467 -20.52 -8.86 14.91
CA GLY A 467 -21.70 -9.70 14.78
C GLY A 467 -22.16 -9.88 13.32
N LEU A 468 -23.10 -10.82 13.14
CA LEU A 468 -23.64 -11.16 11.81
C LEU A 468 -24.40 -10.00 11.15
N ASP A 469 -24.90 -9.07 11.94
CA ASP A 469 -25.62 -7.84 11.53
C ASP A 469 -24.69 -6.62 11.34
N GLY A 470 -23.38 -6.80 11.48
CA GLY A 470 -22.39 -5.69 11.38
C GLY A 470 -22.45 -4.94 10.06
N LEU A 471 -22.59 -5.65 8.93
CA LEU A 471 -22.73 -5.03 7.62
C LEU A 471 -24.03 -4.22 7.47
N GLU A 472 -25.14 -4.74 8.03
CA GLU A 472 -26.43 -4.05 8.03
C GLU A 472 -26.38 -2.77 8.88
N LYS A 473 -25.78 -2.82 10.07
CA LYS A 473 -25.54 -1.65 10.92
C LYS A 473 -24.70 -0.58 10.25
N MET A 474 -23.65 -1.01 9.56
CA MET A 474 -22.78 -0.13 8.78
C MET A 474 -23.56 0.57 7.65
N ALA A 475 -24.37 -0.18 6.90
CA ALA A 475 -25.21 0.35 5.82
C ALA A 475 -26.28 1.32 6.38
N ALA A 476 -26.89 0.97 7.51
CA ALA A 476 -27.89 1.80 8.20
C ALA A 476 -27.29 3.13 8.65
N LEU A 477 -26.09 3.15 9.25
CA LEU A 477 -25.40 4.38 9.66
C LEU A 477 -25.09 5.27 8.44
N MET A 478 -24.56 4.71 7.35
CA MET A 478 -24.29 5.49 6.13
C MET A 478 -25.57 6.07 5.52
N LYS A 479 -26.68 5.30 5.56
CA LYS A 479 -27.99 5.75 5.10
C LYS A 479 -28.53 6.88 5.97
N SER A 480 -28.42 6.77 7.28
CA SER A 480 -28.85 7.80 8.24
C SER A 480 -28.10 9.12 8.02
N LEU A 481 -26.76 9.07 7.90
CA LEU A 481 -25.93 10.24 7.66
C LEU A 481 -26.22 10.95 6.32
N ARG A 482 -26.80 10.23 5.34
CA ARG A 482 -27.29 10.82 4.08
C ARG A 482 -28.68 11.42 4.19
N ALA A 483 -29.59 10.72 4.88
CA ALA A 483 -30.99 11.14 5.02
C ALA A 483 -31.15 12.34 5.95
N ASP A 484 -30.40 12.35 7.07
CA ASP A 484 -30.40 13.43 8.06
C ASP A 484 -28.94 13.84 8.38
N PRO A 485 -28.29 14.57 7.45
CA PRO A 485 -26.90 14.97 7.62
C PRO A 485 -26.74 16.00 8.75
N PRO A 486 -25.67 15.88 9.58
CA PRO A 486 -25.44 16.81 10.66
C PRO A 486 -25.22 18.25 10.13
N THR A 487 -25.92 19.22 10.70
CA THR A 487 -25.69 20.66 10.47
C THR A 487 -24.56 21.20 11.32
N HIS A 488 -24.29 20.56 12.47
CA HIS A 488 -23.17 20.85 13.36
C HIS A 488 -22.50 19.55 13.80
N ILE A 489 -21.17 19.56 13.88
CA ILE A 489 -20.36 18.47 14.41
C ILE A 489 -19.56 18.99 15.59
N ALA A 490 -19.72 18.38 16.76
CA ALA A 490 -19.11 18.85 18.02
C ALA A 490 -19.31 20.35 18.27
N GLY A 491 -20.49 20.88 17.95
CA GLY A 491 -20.87 22.29 18.11
C GLY A 491 -20.34 23.23 17.01
N VAL A 492 -19.61 22.76 16.03
CA VAL A 492 -19.08 23.54 14.89
C VAL A 492 -19.97 23.35 13.68
N GLU A 493 -20.34 24.44 13.00
CA GLU A 493 -21.20 24.46 11.84
C GLU A 493 -20.57 23.71 10.66
N VAL A 494 -21.35 22.89 9.97
CA VAL A 494 -20.96 22.25 8.71
C VAL A 494 -21.24 23.23 7.56
N LEU A 495 -20.19 23.66 6.89
CA LEU A 495 -20.29 24.60 5.76
C LEU A 495 -20.63 23.90 4.46
N ARG A 496 -19.97 22.77 4.19
CA ARG A 496 -20.18 21.97 2.99
C ARG A 496 -20.23 20.49 3.30
N ARG A 497 -21.08 19.80 2.57
CA ARG A 497 -21.10 18.33 2.56
C ARG A 497 -20.87 17.82 1.15
N LYS A 498 -20.09 16.74 1.05
CA LYS A 498 -19.81 16.07 -0.21
C LYS A 498 -20.21 14.60 -0.11
N ASP A 499 -20.96 14.10 -1.07
CA ASP A 499 -21.24 12.67 -1.22
C ASP A 499 -20.52 12.15 -2.47
N TYR A 500 -19.51 11.33 -2.25
CA TYR A 500 -18.74 10.75 -3.35
C TYR A 500 -19.48 9.61 -4.08
N THR A 501 -20.67 9.19 -3.61
CA THR A 501 -21.47 8.21 -4.33
C THR A 501 -22.01 8.80 -5.65
N ASP A 502 -22.53 10.01 -5.61
CA ASP A 502 -23.11 10.72 -6.76
C ASP A 502 -22.29 11.93 -7.24
N GLY A 503 -21.19 12.24 -6.56
CA GLY A 503 -20.35 13.39 -6.87
C GLY A 503 -20.96 14.73 -6.48
N SER A 504 -21.94 14.77 -5.57
CA SER A 504 -22.59 16.01 -5.17
C SER A 504 -21.83 16.78 -4.09
N VAL A 505 -21.82 18.09 -4.22
CA VAL A 505 -21.34 19.05 -3.23
C VAL A 505 -22.50 19.98 -2.87
N ILE A 506 -22.84 20.10 -1.59
CA ILE A 506 -23.90 20.97 -1.11
C ILE A 506 -23.29 22.02 -0.18
N ASP A 507 -23.46 23.29 -0.50
CA ASP A 507 -23.25 24.40 0.44
C ASP A 507 -24.41 24.40 1.45
N CYS A 508 -24.08 24.16 2.74
CA CYS A 508 -25.10 23.99 3.78
C CYS A 508 -25.77 25.30 4.19
N ARG A 509 -25.19 26.46 3.87
CA ARG A 509 -25.77 27.79 4.18
C ARG A 509 -26.74 28.24 3.10
N THR A 510 -26.41 28.01 1.83
CA THR A 510 -27.22 28.47 0.69
C THR A 510 -28.16 27.38 0.14
N GLY A 511 -27.85 26.11 0.39
CA GLY A 511 -28.51 24.97 -0.21
C GLY A 511 -28.10 24.71 -1.68
N GLU A 512 -27.14 25.47 -2.21
CA GLU A 512 -26.65 25.30 -3.57
C GLU A 512 -26.01 23.92 -3.74
N LYS A 513 -26.41 23.23 -4.82
CA LYS A 513 -25.84 21.92 -5.20
C LYS A 513 -24.99 22.07 -6.45
N THR A 514 -23.73 21.66 -6.34
CA THR A 514 -22.76 21.59 -7.45
C THR A 514 -22.24 20.17 -7.60
N ALA A 515 -21.50 19.90 -8.68
CA ALA A 515 -20.86 18.59 -8.93
C ALA A 515 -19.34 18.67 -8.72
N MET A 516 -18.74 17.57 -8.32
CA MET A 516 -17.28 17.36 -8.28
C MET A 516 -16.83 16.25 -9.24
N GLU A 517 -15.56 16.25 -9.62
CA GLU A 517 -14.98 15.27 -10.56
C GLU A 517 -15.04 13.84 -9.99
N LEU A 518 -14.73 13.68 -8.70
CA LEU A 518 -14.67 12.36 -8.06
C LEU A 518 -16.06 11.87 -7.66
N SER A 519 -16.50 10.72 -8.20
CA SER A 519 -17.74 10.04 -7.88
C SER A 519 -17.61 8.52 -7.96
N GLY A 520 -18.63 7.79 -7.47
CA GLY A 520 -18.67 6.32 -7.52
C GLY A 520 -18.05 5.62 -6.30
N SER A 521 -17.78 6.34 -5.20
CA SER A 521 -17.27 5.75 -3.96
C SER A 521 -18.18 6.07 -2.77
N ASN A 522 -18.43 5.08 -1.90
CA ASN A 522 -19.28 5.25 -0.73
C ASN A 522 -18.54 6.00 0.39
N VAL A 523 -18.33 7.32 0.21
CA VAL A 523 -17.68 8.20 1.16
C VAL A 523 -18.51 9.46 1.36
N LEU A 524 -18.64 9.90 2.61
CA LEU A 524 -19.19 11.21 2.98
C LEU A 524 -18.07 12.11 3.51
N ARG A 525 -18.09 13.39 3.14
CA ARG A 525 -17.16 14.41 3.65
C ARG A 525 -17.93 15.63 4.14
N TYR A 526 -17.58 16.09 5.34
CA TYR A 526 -18.11 17.27 5.99
C TYR A 526 -16.98 18.29 6.19
N GLU A 527 -17.13 19.49 5.65
CA GLU A 527 -16.18 20.61 5.81
C GLU A 527 -16.77 21.62 6.80
N LEU A 528 -16.04 21.87 7.90
CA LEU A 528 -16.51 22.63 9.04
C LEU A 528 -16.01 24.08 9.03
N ALA A 529 -16.67 24.96 9.80
CA ALA A 529 -16.36 26.39 9.87
C ALA A 529 -14.98 26.70 10.46
N ASP A 530 -14.40 25.80 11.25
CA ASP A 530 -13.06 25.94 11.82
C ASP A 530 -11.95 25.35 10.92
N GLY A 531 -12.27 24.97 9.68
CA GLY A 531 -11.34 24.37 8.74
C GLY A 531 -11.15 22.85 8.89
N THR A 532 -11.79 22.23 9.88
CA THR A 532 -11.76 20.78 10.05
C THR A 532 -12.57 20.08 8.96
N THR A 533 -12.07 18.96 8.51
CA THR A 533 -12.76 18.05 7.60
C THR A 533 -12.95 16.70 8.27
N ILE A 534 -14.16 16.14 8.18
CA ILE A 534 -14.47 14.79 8.65
C ILE A 534 -14.94 13.95 7.47
N LEU A 535 -14.30 12.78 7.27
CA LEU A 535 -14.72 11.82 6.25
C LEU A 535 -15.20 10.53 6.92
N VAL A 536 -16.29 9.98 6.41
CA VAL A 536 -16.89 8.73 6.87
C VAL A 536 -16.89 7.74 5.69
N ARG A 537 -16.19 6.60 5.86
CA ARG A 537 -16.01 5.60 4.81
C ARG A 537 -16.20 4.19 5.36
N PRO A 538 -17.18 3.42 4.87
CA PRO A 538 -17.29 2.01 5.22
C PRO A 538 -16.15 1.20 4.58
N SER A 539 -15.71 0.16 5.27
CA SER A 539 -14.81 -0.84 4.68
C SER A 539 -15.57 -1.68 3.65
N GLY A 540 -14.91 -2.04 2.56
CA GLY A 540 -15.49 -2.96 1.56
C GLY A 540 -15.40 -4.44 1.95
N THR A 541 -14.54 -4.79 2.92
CA THR A 541 -14.19 -6.18 3.23
C THR A 541 -14.45 -6.58 4.68
N GLU A 542 -14.69 -5.63 5.57
CA GLU A 542 -14.83 -5.87 7.00
C GLU A 542 -15.99 -5.04 7.57
N PRO A 543 -16.71 -5.51 8.59
CA PRO A 543 -17.82 -4.77 9.21
C PRO A 543 -17.29 -3.62 10.09
N LYS A 544 -16.67 -2.64 9.47
CA LYS A 544 -16.14 -1.45 10.13
C LYS A 544 -16.29 -0.19 9.26
N ILE A 545 -16.50 0.94 9.91
CA ILE A 545 -16.46 2.27 9.28
C ILE A 545 -15.19 2.98 9.76
N LYS A 546 -14.43 3.53 8.82
CA LYS A 546 -13.34 4.45 9.12
C LYS A 546 -13.86 5.88 9.13
N VAL A 547 -13.57 6.60 10.20
CA VAL A 547 -13.84 8.04 10.31
C VAL A 547 -12.50 8.76 10.42
N TYR A 548 -12.25 9.64 9.44
CA TYR A 548 -11.02 10.43 9.39
C TYR A 548 -11.32 11.84 9.85
N ILE A 549 -10.54 12.33 10.80
CA ILE A 549 -10.54 13.71 11.28
C ILE A 549 -9.29 14.37 10.72
N LEU A 550 -9.47 15.41 9.91
CA LEU A 550 -8.39 16.25 9.38
C LEU A 550 -8.64 17.65 9.89
N THR A 551 -7.84 18.12 10.85
CA THR A 551 -8.05 19.41 11.51
C THR A 551 -6.85 20.35 11.37
N ILE A 552 -7.05 21.62 11.70
CA ILE A 552 -6.01 22.63 11.80
C ILE A 552 -6.23 23.42 13.09
N GLY A 553 -5.15 23.79 13.76
CA GLY A 553 -5.14 24.72 14.89
C GLY A 553 -4.23 25.91 14.61
N LYS A 554 -4.37 26.97 15.39
CA LYS A 554 -3.43 28.12 15.40
C LYS A 554 -2.09 27.74 16.02
N ASP A 555 -2.10 26.73 16.89
CA ASP A 555 -0.94 26.14 17.56
C ASP A 555 -1.20 24.66 17.86
N GLU A 556 -0.21 23.99 18.48
CA GLU A 556 -0.30 22.55 18.81
C GLU A 556 -1.44 22.26 19.81
N THR A 557 -1.64 23.14 20.77
CA THR A 557 -2.67 22.96 21.80
C THR A 557 -4.06 22.94 21.18
N GLU A 558 -4.38 23.93 20.33
CA GLU A 558 -5.67 23.98 19.66
C GLU A 558 -5.87 22.82 18.68
N ARG A 559 -4.81 22.40 17.95
CA ARG A 559 -4.85 21.20 17.12
C ARG A 559 -5.26 19.97 17.93
N ASP A 560 -4.62 19.76 19.08
CA ASP A 560 -4.85 18.58 19.91
C ASP A 560 -6.23 18.63 20.61
N GLU A 561 -6.67 19.81 21.03
CA GLU A 561 -8.03 20.04 21.53
C GLU A 561 -9.07 19.73 20.44
N ASN A 562 -8.85 20.16 19.20
CA ASN A 562 -9.72 19.83 18.07
C ASN A 562 -9.77 18.34 17.82
N LEU A 563 -8.62 17.64 17.78
CA LEU A 563 -8.59 16.18 17.62
C LEU A 563 -9.36 15.46 18.74
N ALA A 564 -9.23 15.91 19.99
CA ALA A 564 -9.95 15.34 21.12
C ALA A 564 -11.47 15.60 21.02
N LYS A 565 -11.87 16.82 20.70
CA LYS A 565 -13.26 17.25 20.53
C LYS A 565 -13.99 16.42 19.46
N TYR A 566 -13.39 16.27 18.28
CA TYR A 566 -13.99 15.51 17.19
C TYR A 566 -13.94 14.00 17.43
N SER A 567 -12.92 13.49 18.12
CA SER A 567 -12.87 12.09 18.55
C SER A 567 -14.03 11.71 19.47
N GLN A 568 -14.43 12.63 20.37
CA GLN A 568 -15.60 12.43 21.23
C GLN A 568 -16.90 12.37 20.42
N TRP A 569 -17.05 13.22 19.41
CA TRP A 569 -18.20 13.16 18.50
C TRP A 569 -18.24 11.83 17.73
N VAL A 570 -17.11 11.37 17.18
CA VAL A 570 -17.04 10.08 16.48
C VAL A 570 -17.53 8.93 17.35
N ALA A 571 -17.20 8.95 18.66
CA ALA A 571 -17.66 7.95 19.61
C ALA A 571 -19.19 7.96 19.86
N THR A 572 -19.91 8.97 19.39
CA THR A 572 -21.39 9.00 19.45
C THR A 572 -22.06 8.30 18.28
N LEU A 573 -21.35 8.06 17.17
CA LEU A 573 -21.91 7.48 15.96
C LEU A 573 -22.32 6.00 16.10
N THR A 574 -21.85 5.32 17.14
CA THR A 574 -22.15 3.91 17.42
C THR A 574 -23.04 3.72 18.65
N LYS A 575 -23.52 4.80 19.25
CA LYS A 575 -24.48 4.79 20.35
C LYS A 575 -25.90 4.94 19.83
#